data_8ace45bc57e38ec71b2d2b7fc115a9d4
#
_entry.id   8ace45bc57e38ec71b2d2b7fc115a9d4
#
_cell.length_a   1.000
_cell.length_b   1.000
_cell.length_c   1.000
_cell.angle_alpha   90.00
_cell.angle_beta   90.00
_cell.angle_gamma   90.00
#
_symmetry.space_group_name_H-M   'P 1'
#
loop_
_entity.id
_entity.type
_entity.pdbx_description
1 polymer ?
#
loop_
_entity_poly.entity_id
_entity_poly.type
_entity_poly.pdbx_seq_one_letter_code
_entity_poly.pdbx_strand_id
1 'polypeptide(L)'
;MALNRSLIFGLIFLCLYAFSESKAQANFLLAAKIQVNNSVITQFELDQRAKFLGALKFTGNHSELAQTQLIEERLKQSEAQKLNISASDFEIEDALTRFASRANLTVKEFNKELKRLEIYPDTFRSYVETEVIWQKLVNKKFGAQSSVSNLQLQRAKSISKFEDTIQVLLTEIIIPFSKDDRSEKENLANLLKQIKSTEEFSNAAQKYSKAPTATVGGRVKWQNFDRLPGIIKPLILGLSPGQVTEPIMLTKAIALFQLRDIREIKTDRTQLELLDFIKVKSDLKYLSFVQDNFHNCSDLEAIIGGQTEVTLTRKKLLSDEIPNTLVPVLDNLDQNESEIIVADGQSQLVVMCERNNQLNSTTQTLEQDKNVLQTNRLKHLARSFLETLKDNARIVIK
;
A
#
# COMPACT_ATOMS: atom_id res chain seq x y z
N MET A 1 -68.82 33.16 -34.65
CA MET A 1 -67.58 32.40 -34.46
C MET A 1 -67.45 32.05 -32.99
N ALA A 2 -67.95 30.87 -32.60
CA ALA A 2 -67.82 30.38 -31.23
C ALA A 2 -66.60 29.45 -31.15
N LEU A 3 -65.51 29.95 -30.61
CA LEU A 3 -64.31 29.17 -30.39
C LEU A 3 -64.53 28.20 -29.20
N ASN A 4 -64.35 26.94 -29.48
CA ASN A 4 -64.73 25.82 -28.68
C ASN A 4 -64.00 25.83 -27.29
N ARG A 5 -64.66 26.26 -26.25
CA ARG A 5 -64.15 26.36 -24.84
C ARG A 5 -63.66 25.02 -24.29
N SER A 6 -64.10 23.87 -24.85
CA SER A 6 -63.69 22.52 -24.47
C SER A 6 -62.25 22.20 -24.84
N LEU A 7 -61.72 22.77 -25.97
CA LEU A 7 -60.31 22.49 -26.37
C LEU A 7 -59.28 23.20 -25.50
N ILE A 8 -59.61 24.38 -24.97
CA ILE A 8 -58.73 25.15 -24.07
C ILE A 8 -58.59 24.50 -22.70
N PHE A 9 -59.68 23.92 -22.17
CA PHE A 9 -59.62 23.17 -20.91
C PHE A 9 -58.81 21.89 -21.00
N GLY A 10 -58.88 21.17 -22.14
CA GLY A 10 -58.05 19.96 -22.38
C GLY A 10 -56.54 20.26 -22.47
N LEU A 11 -56.15 21.38 -23.09
CA LEU A 11 -54.76 21.78 -23.22
C LEU A 11 -54.16 22.24 -21.89
N ILE A 12 -54.93 22.94 -21.06
CA ILE A 12 -54.49 23.37 -19.70
C ILE A 12 -54.34 22.17 -18.76
N PHE A 13 -55.20 21.17 -18.87
CA PHE A 13 -55.10 19.95 -18.05
C PHE A 13 -53.88 19.07 -18.46
N LEU A 14 -53.54 19.01 -19.76
CA LEU A 14 -52.37 18.27 -20.26
C LEU A 14 -51.04 18.95 -19.83
N CYS A 15 -50.97 20.28 -19.79
CA CYS A 15 -49.78 21.02 -19.28
C CYS A 15 -49.61 20.87 -17.78
N LEU A 16 -50.66 20.70 -16.98
CA LEU A 16 -50.54 20.49 -15.53
C LEU A 16 -50.04 19.09 -15.18
N TYR A 17 -50.32 18.06 -16.01
CA TYR A 17 -49.79 16.70 -15.81
C TYR A 17 -48.30 16.62 -16.14
N ALA A 18 -47.79 17.33 -17.14
CA ALA A 18 -46.35 17.35 -17.49
C ALA A 18 -45.48 18.01 -16.44
N PHE A 19 -46.05 18.94 -15.62
CA PHE A 19 -45.27 19.60 -14.53
C PHE A 19 -45.19 18.77 -13.24
N SER A 20 -46.02 17.74 -13.06
CA SER A 20 -46.01 16.90 -11.86
C SER A 20 -44.97 15.79 -11.90
N GLU A 21 -44.59 15.30 -13.07
CA GLU A 21 -43.58 14.23 -13.19
C GLU A 21 -42.16 14.74 -12.92
N SER A 22 -41.82 15.99 -13.31
CA SER A 22 -40.51 16.54 -13.07
C SER A 22 -40.22 16.83 -11.58
N LYS A 23 -41.26 17.12 -10.77
CA LYS A 23 -41.10 17.31 -9.33
C LYS A 23 -40.89 15.98 -8.58
N ALA A 24 -41.50 14.90 -9.07
CA ALA A 24 -41.36 13.57 -8.45
C ALA A 24 -39.92 13.02 -8.66
N GLN A 25 -39.34 13.19 -9.85
CA GLN A 25 -37.97 12.78 -10.11
C GLN A 25 -36.93 13.60 -9.31
N ALA A 26 -37.12 14.90 -9.20
CA ALA A 26 -36.22 15.75 -8.40
C ALA A 26 -36.27 15.39 -6.92
N ASN A 27 -37.46 15.07 -6.37
CA ASN A 27 -37.60 14.63 -4.98
C ASN A 27 -36.94 13.27 -4.72
N PHE A 28 -36.91 12.36 -5.70
CA PHE A 28 -36.28 11.05 -5.56
C PHE A 28 -34.74 11.16 -5.52
N LEU A 29 -34.16 11.99 -6.39
CA LEU A 29 -32.69 12.19 -6.45
C LEU A 29 -32.13 12.85 -5.20
N LEU A 30 -32.89 13.75 -4.58
CA LEU A 30 -32.50 14.44 -3.33
C LEU A 30 -32.94 13.69 -2.08
N ALA A 31 -33.60 12.54 -2.22
CA ALA A 31 -34.01 11.73 -1.07
C ALA A 31 -32.80 11.26 -0.26
N ALA A 32 -32.91 11.41 1.05
CA ALA A 32 -31.93 10.90 2.00
C ALA A 32 -31.92 9.35 1.94
N LYS A 33 -30.84 8.77 1.49
CA LYS A 33 -30.64 7.30 1.40
C LYS A 33 -29.88 6.73 2.58
N ILE A 34 -28.88 7.47 3.02
CA ILE A 34 -28.05 7.03 4.15
C ILE A 34 -27.93 8.21 5.13
N GLN A 35 -28.12 7.93 6.39
CA GLN A 35 -27.82 8.87 7.46
C GLN A 35 -26.57 8.40 8.21
N VAL A 36 -25.57 9.27 8.29
CA VAL A 36 -24.31 9.04 9.03
C VAL A 36 -24.25 10.08 10.14
N ASN A 37 -24.55 9.69 11.38
CA ASN A 37 -24.71 10.59 12.51
C ASN A 37 -25.75 11.70 12.18
N ASN A 38 -25.29 12.96 12.11
CA ASN A 38 -26.13 14.13 11.79
C ASN A 38 -26.07 14.51 10.29
N SER A 39 -25.30 13.79 9.49
CA SER A 39 -25.13 14.05 8.05
C SER A 39 -25.94 13.08 7.21
N VAL A 40 -26.32 13.51 6.02
CA VAL A 40 -27.12 12.73 5.08
C VAL A 40 -26.34 12.52 3.79
N ILE A 41 -26.51 11.36 3.18
CA ILE A 41 -26.05 11.05 1.82
C ILE A 41 -27.30 10.82 0.97
N THR A 42 -27.40 11.53 -0.14
CA THR A 42 -28.51 11.48 -1.07
C THR A 42 -28.30 10.42 -2.14
N GLN A 43 -29.38 10.02 -2.83
CA GLN A 43 -29.29 9.14 -3.99
C GLN A 43 -28.41 9.77 -5.08
N PHE A 44 -28.54 11.09 -5.30
CA PHE A 44 -27.74 11.81 -6.28
C PHE A 44 -26.24 11.67 -6.00
N GLU A 45 -25.81 11.87 -4.75
CA GLU A 45 -24.39 11.72 -4.37
C GLU A 45 -23.87 10.29 -4.59
N LEU A 46 -24.68 9.28 -4.27
CA LEU A 46 -24.34 7.87 -4.53
C LEU A 46 -24.15 7.59 -6.02
N ASP A 47 -25.10 8.05 -6.85
CA ASP A 47 -25.05 7.83 -8.30
C ASP A 47 -23.84 8.57 -8.93
N GLN A 48 -23.60 9.81 -8.52
CA GLN A 48 -22.47 10.60 -9.00
C GLN A 48 -21.13 9.97 -8.58
N ARG A 49 -21.01 9.50 -7.34
CA ARG A 49 -19.79 8.83 -6.89
C ARG A 49 -19.59 7.49 -7.61
N ALA A 50 -20.63 6.70 -7.84
CA ALA A 50 -20.53 5.45 -8.58
C ALA A 50 -20.05 5.68 -10.03
N LYS A 51 -20.63 6.69 -10.74
CA LYS A 51 -20.15 7.12 -12.06
C LYS A 51 -18.68 7.56 -12.02
N PHE A 52 -18.28 8.34 -11.01
CA PHE A 52 -16.92 8.82 -10.84
C PHE A 52 -15.92 7.66 -10.64
N LEU A 53 -16.25 6.69 -9.81
CA LEU A 53 -15.43 5.49 -9.61
C LEU A 53 -15.28 4.66 -10.89
N GLY A 54 -16.34 4.56 -11.69
CA GLY A 54 -16.29 3.93 -13.00
C GLY A 54 -15.39 4.67 -13.98
N ALA A 55 -15.44 6.02 -14.01
CA ALA A 55 -14.57 6.85 -14.83
C ALA A 55 -13.09 6.68 -14.44
N LEU A 56 -12.80 6.48 -13.16
CA LEU A 56 -11.45 6.21 -12.66
C LEU A 56 -11.03 4.73 -12.79
N LYS A 57 -11.86 3.88 -13.39
CA LYS A 57 -11.61 2.44 -13.63
C LYS A 57 -11.37 1.63 -12.34
N PHE A 58 -12.02 2.00 -11.25
CA PHE A 58 -12.01 1.16 -10.06
C PHE A 58 -12.65 -0.19 -10.36
N THR A 59 -12.10 -1.25 -9.79
CA THR A 59 -12.64 -2.61 -9.91
C THR A 59 -13.70 -2.89 -8.85
N GLY A 60 -14.67 -3.74 -9.14
CA GLY A 60 -15.72 -4.16 -8.21
C GLY A 60 -17.06 -3.43 -8.42
N ASN A 61 -17.97 -3.57 -7.45
CA ASN A 61 -19.29 -2.94 -7.48
C ASN A 61 -19.18 -1.45 -7.12
N HIS A 62 -19.32 -0.58 -8.12
CA HIS A 62 -19.17 0.87 -7.94
C HIS A 62 -20.23 1.46 -7.00
N SER A 63 -21.44 0.90 -6.91
CA SER A 63 -22.47 1.38 -5.98
C SER A 63 -22.11 1.10 -4.52
N GLU A 64 -21.60 -0.09 -4.21
CA GLU A 64 -21.15 -0.45 -2.86
C GLU A 64 -19.89 0.35 -2.46
N LEU A 65 -18.96 0.54 -3.41
CA LEU A 65 -17.79 1.37 -3.19
C LEU A 65 -18.17 2.84 -2.95
N ALA A 66 -19.11 3.38 -3.73
CA ALA A 66 -19.64 4.74 -3.56
C ALA A 66 -20.28 4.94 -2.18
N GLN A 67 -21.10 3.97 -1.77
CA GLN A 67 -21.71 3.98 -0.45
C GLN A 67 -20.64 4.01 0.66
N THR A 68 -19.68 3.09 0.60
CA THR A 68 -18.59 3.00 1.59
C THR A 68 -17.79 4.29 1.66
N GLN A 69 -17.37 4.82 0.50
CA GLN A 69 -16.56 6.04 0.45
C GLN A 69 -17.30 7.26 0.95
N LEU A 70 -18.57 7.43 0.60
CA LEU A 70 -19.36 8.59 1.05
C LEU A 70 -19.63 8.53 2.56
N ILE A 71 -19.84 7.34 3.13
CA ILE A 71 -19.92 7.17 4.59
C ILE A 71 -18.60 7.61 5.24
N GLU A 72 -17.47 7.13 4.74
CA GLU A 72 -16.15 7.51 5.23
C GLU A 72 -15.90 9.02 5.12
N GLU A 73 -16.31 9.65 4.02
CA GLU A 73 -16.19 11.10 3.84
C GLU A 73 -16.97 11.86 4.89
N ARG A 74 -18.21 11.48 5.18
CA ARG A 74 -19.02 12.12 6.23
C ARG A 74 -18.37 12.01 7.61
N LEU A 75 -17.77 10.85 7.91
CA LEU A 75 -17.05 10.63 9.17
C LEU A 75 -15.77 11.48 9.24
N LYS A 76 -14.96 11.50 8.19
CA LYS A 76 -13.76 12.34 8.08
C LYS A 76 -14.08 13.81 8.27
N GLN A 77 -15.09 14.32 7.55
CA GLN A 77 -15.55 15.71 7.61
C GLN A 77 -16.09 16.08 9.00
N SER A 78 -16.94 15.23 9.57
CA SER A 78 -17.49 15.45 10.90
C SER A 78 -16.40 15.54 11.98
N GLU A 79 -15.40 14.67 11.91
CA GLU A 79 -14.30 14.67 12.87
C GLU A 79 -13.39 15.89 12.69
N ALA A 80 -13.12 16.29 11.45
CA ALA A 80 -12.35 17.49 11.15
C ALA A 80 -13.04 18.76 11.64
N GLN A 81 -14.36 18.85 11.49
CA GLN A 81 -15.16 19.97 12.02
C GLN A 81 -15.05 20.11 13.53
N LYS A 82 -15.08 19.00 14.29
CA LYS A 82 -14.91 19.02 15.76
C LYS A 82 -13.56 19.62 16.19
N LEU A 83 -12.54 19.47 15.35
CA LEU A 83 -11.18 19.94 15.60
C LEU A 83 -10.86 21.27 14.90
N ASN A 84 -11.85 21.92 14.28
CA ASN A 84 -11.72 23.14 13.47
C ASN A 84 -10.64 23.01 12.39
N ILE A 85 -10.65 21.88 11.66
CA ILE A 85 -9.74 21.61 10.55
C ILE A 85 -10.51 21.77 9.24
N SER A 86 -10.02 22.64 8.38
CA SER A 86 -10.54 22.88 7.03
C SER A 86 -9.41 22.94 6.01
N ALA A 87 -9.74 22.82 4.74
CA ALA A 87 -8.86 23.08 3.62
C ALA A 87 -9.11 24.51 3.09
N SER A 88 -8.06 25.20 2.74
CA SER A 88 -8.16 26.46 2.01
C SER A 88 -8.40 26.19 0.50
N ASP A 89 -8.96 27.20 -0.20
CA ASP A 89 -9.15 27.07 -1.65
C ASP A 89 -7.83 26.78 -2.38
N PHE A 90 -6.73 27.37 -1.94
CA PHE A 90 -5.42 27.11 -2.50
C PHE A 90 -5.00 25.63 -2.35
N GLU A 91 -5.18 25.03 -1.16
CA GLU A 91 -4.86 23.62 -0.89
C GLU A 91 -5.73 22.69 -1.76
N ILE A 92 -6.99 23.03 -1.95
CA ILE A 92 -7.93 22.26 -2.78
C ILE A 92 -7.52 22.36 -4.27
N GLU A 93 -7.29 23.56 -4.80
CA GLU A 93 -6.90 23.75 -6.21
C GLU A 93 -5.55 23.08 -6.54
N ASP A 94 -4.58 23.15 -5.62
CA ASP A 94 -3.31 22.45 -5.76
C ASP A 94 -3.51 20.92 -5.77
N ALA A 95 -4.36 20.38 -4.90
CA ALA A 95 -4.67 18.95 -4.86
C ALA A 95 -5.45 18.49 -6.10
N LEU A 96 -6.40 19.29 -6.61
CA LEU A 96 -7.10 19.04 -7.88
C LEU A 96 -6.13 18.99 -9.05
N THR A 97 -5.17 19.93 -9.09
CA THR A 97 -4.13 19.99 -10.13
C THR A 97 -3.25 18.75 -10.09
N ARG A 98 -2.76 18.35 -8.92
CA ARG A 98 -1.98 17.12 -8.76
C ARG A 98 -2.77 15.87 -9.14
N PHE A 99 -4.07 15.84 -8.87
CA PHE A 99 -4.92 14.71 -9.25
C PHE A 99 -5.07 14.60 -10.77
N ALA A 100 -5.45 15.69 -11.43
CA ALA A 100 -5.67 15.74 -12.88
C ALA A 100 -4.37 15.44 -13.66
N SER A 101 -3.22 15.91 -13.17
CA SER A 101 -1.91 15.70 -13.82
C SER A 101 -1.50 14.22 -13.87
N ARG A 102 -2.02 13.35 -12.98
CA ARG A 102 -1.78 11.89 -13.05
C ARG A 102 -2.39 11.25 -14.30
N ALA A 103 -3.41 11.90 -14.86
CA ALA A 103 -4.00 11.53 -16.15
C ALA A 103 -3.44 12.36 -17.33
N ASN A 104 -2.37 13.13 -17.11
CA ASN A 104 -1.80 14.10 -18.05
C ASN A 104 -2.82 15.16 -18.54
N LEU A 105 -3.73 15.57 -17.65
CA LEU A 105 -4.77 16.56 -17.94
C LEU A 105 -4.63 17.78 -17.01
N THR A 106 -5.07 18.94 -17.49
CA THR A 106 -5.37 20.08 -16.62
C THR A 106 -6.70 19.86 -15.89
N VAL A 107 -6.94 20.56 -14.78
CA VAL A 107 -8.23 20.51 -14.05
C VAL A 107 -9.41 20.83 -14.98
N LYS A 108 -9.24 21.79 -15.90
CA LYS A 108 -10.27 22.18 -16.88
C LYS A 108 -10.60 21.04 -17.85
N GLU A 109 -9.60 20.37 -18.37
CA GLU A 109 -9.76 19.23 -19.27
C GLU A 109 -10.37 18.04 -18.53
N PHE A 110 -9.90 17.75 -17.31
CA PHE A 110 -10.45 16.70 -16.47
C PHE A 110 -11.94 16.94 -16.18
N ASN A 111 -12.32 18.15 -15.79
CA ASN A 111 -13.72 18.53 -15.59
C ASN A 111 -14.57 18.45 -16.88
N LYS A 112 -13.98 18.70 -18.06
CA LYS A 112 -14.65 18.51 -19.33
C LYS A 112 -14.96 17.05 -19.60
N GLU A 113 -14.02 16.14 -19.31
CA GLU A 113 -14.24 14.71 -19.44
C GLU A 113 -15.29 14.20 -18.44
N LEU A 114 -15.26 14.67 -17.19
CA LEU A 114 -16.29 14.34 -16.21
C LEU A 114 -17.69 14.74 -16.69
N LYS A 115 -17.83 15.97 -17.22
CA LYS A 115 -19.12 16.45 -17.78
C LYS A 115 -19.61 15.59 -18.95
N ARG A 116 -18.70 15.10 -19.81
CA ARG A 116 -19.03 14.19 -20.92
C ARG A 116 -19.60 12.85 -20.41
N LEU A 117 -19.18 12.42 -19.21
CA LEU A 117 -19.67 11.22 -18.53
C LEU A 117 -20.84 11.51 -17.59
N GLU A 118 -21.46 12.69 -17.68
CA GLU A 118 -22.54 13.15 -16.80
C GLU A 118 -22.18 13.14 -15.31
N ILE A 119 -20.91 13.43 -15.00
CA ILE A 119 -20.40 13.58 -13.64
C ILE A 119 -20.25 15.07 -13.36
N TYR A 120 -20.85 15.54 -12.27
CA TYR A 120 -20.74 16.92 -11.86
C TYR A 120 -19.34 17.20 -11.29
N PRO A 121 -18.70 18.30 -11.66
CA PRO A 121 -17.37 18.68 -11.17
C PRO A 121 -17.28 18.77 -9.65
N ASP A 122 -18.35 19.12 -8.97
CA ASP A 122 -18.42 19.19 -7.52
C ASP A 122 -18.21 17.83 -6.86
N THR A 123 -18.56 16.72 -7.54
CA THR A 123 -18.26 15.34 -7.07
C THR A 123 -16.76 15.13 -6.94
N PHE A 124 -16.00 15.59 -7.93
CA PHE A 124 -14.53 15.52 -7.92
C PHE A 124 -13.93 16.47 -6.88
N ARG A 125 -14.42 17.72 -6.83
CA ARG A 125 -13.95 18.70 -5.85
C ARG A 125 -14.16 18.22 -4.42
N SER A 126 -15.36 17.74 -4.09
CA SER A 126 -15.69 17.24 -2.75
C SER A 126 -14.83 16.04 -2.34
N TYR A 127 -14.58 15.12 -3.29
CA TYR A 127 -13.68 13.99 -3.07
C TYR A 127 -12.27 14.43 -2.70
N VAL A 128 -11.70 15.35 -3.49
CA VAL A 128 -10.32 15.84 -3.26
C VAL A 128 -10.24 16.68 -1.98
N GLU A 129 -11.21 17.55 -1.74
CA GLU A 129 -11.29 18.38 -0.53
C GLU A 129 -11.31 17.51 0.74
N THR A 130 -12.12 16.45 0.75
CA THR A 130 -12.19 15.54 1.89
C THR A 130 -10.85 14.85 2.15
N GLU A 131 -10.13 14.46 1.11
CA GLU A 131 -8.81 13.86 1.27
C GLU A 131 -7.75 14.86 1.78
N VAL A 132 -7.81 16.12 1.36
CA VAL A 132 -6.95 17.20 1.91
C VAL A 132 -7.24 17.41 3.40
N ILE A 133 -8.52 17.55 3.76
CA ILE A 133 -8.96 17.69 5.15
C ILE A 133 -8.50 16.49 5.99
N TRP A 134 -8.67 15.27 5.47
CA TRP A 134 -8.26 14.05 6.15
C TRP A 134 -6.76 13.98 6.40
N GLN A 135 -5.94 14.33 5.41
CA GLN A 135 -4.49 14.39 5.58
C GLN A 135 -4.09 15.38 6.68
N LYS A 136 -4.70 16.56 6.72
CA LYS A 136 -4.45 17.58 7.77
C LYS A 136 -4.84 17.06 9.15
N LEU A 137 -6.00 16.41 9.25
CA LEU A 137 -6.50 15.82 10.50
C LEU A 137 -5.56 14.74 11.03
N VAL A 138 -5.19 13.80 10.15
CA VAL A 138 -4.29 12.67 10.49
C VAL A 138 -2.91 13.18 10.91
N ASN A 139 -2.35 14.14 10.19
CA ASN A 139 -1.07 14.74 10.55
C ASN A 139 -1.12 15.46 11.89
N LYS A 140 -2.18 16.24 12.16
CA LYS A 140 -2.36 16.93 13.44
C LYS A 140 -2.49 15.95 14.60
N LYS A 141 -3.22 14.85 14.40
CA LYS A 141 -3.49 13.86 15.47
C LYS A 141 -2.34 12.88 15.70
N PHE A 142 -1.68 12.45 14.65
CA PHE A 142 -0.73 11.32 14.67
C PHE A 142 0.67 11.64 14.16
N GLY A 143 0.92 12.87 13.69
CA GLY A 143 2.21 13.26 13.12
C GLY A 143 3.38 13.00 14.08
N ALA A 144 3.22 13.37 15.36
CA ALA A 144 4.23 13.12 16.39
C ALA A 144 4.45 11.61 16.64
N GLN A 145 3.36 10.81 16.66
CA GLN A 145 3.43 9.36 16.89
C GLN A 145 4.03 8.61 15.71
N SER A 146 3.89 9.14 14.49
CA SER A 146 4.45 8.54 13.28
C SER A 146 5.93 8.83 13.09
N SER A 147 6.51 9.76 13.86
CA SER A 147 7.92 10.14 13.72
C SER A 147 8.86 8.95 13.92
N VAL A 148 9.96 8.94 13.15
CA VAL A 148 10.96 7.87 13.14
C VAL A 148 12.30 8.43 13.56
N SER A 149 12.90 7.86 14.62
CA SER A 149 14.25 8.21 15.02
C SER A 149 15.29 7.57 14.08
N ASN A 150 16.50 8.15 14.04
CA ASN A 150 17.61 7.59 13.25
C ASN A 150 17.95 6.14 13.68
N LEU A 151 17.84 5.84 14.98
CA LEU A 151 18.08 4.50 15.50
C LEU A 151 17.00 3.50 15.01
N GLN A 152 15.72 3.93 15.01
CA GLN A 152 14.63 3.11 14.46
C GLN A 152 14.79 2.89 12.97
N LEU A 153 15.23 3.90 12.23
CA LEU A 153 15.50 3.78 10.79
C LEU A 153 16.65 2.81 10.52
N GLN A 154 17.76 2.90 11.27
CA GLN A 154 18.89 1.97 11.12
C GLN A 154 18.45 0.53 11.39
N ARG A 155 17.64 0.30 12.43
CA ARG A 155 17.07 -1.03 12.72
C ARG A 155 16.15 -1.52 11.61
N ALA A 156 15.26 -0.65 11.14
CA ALA A 156 14.38 -1.00 10.02
C ALA A 156 15.16 -1.41 8.76
N LYS A 157 16.24 -0.68 8.43
CA LYS A 157 17.14 -1.02 7.33
C LYS A 157 17.87 -2.35 7.55
N SER A 158 18.36 -2.59 8.76
CA SER A 158 19.00 -3.87 9.08
C SER A 158 18.04 -5.03 8.91
N ILE A 159 16.80 -4.89 9.37
CA ILE A 159 15.76 -5.92 9.23
C ILE A 159 15.36 -6.10 7.77
N SER A 160 15.10 -5.02 7.02
CA SER A 160 14.67 -5.12 5.62
C SER A 160 15.75 -5.69 4.69
N LYS A 161 17.02 -5.51 5.04
CA LYS A 161 18.15 -6.09 4.30
C LYS A 161 18.23 -7.62 4.41
N PHE A 162 17.63 -8.18 5.49
CA PHE A 162 17.68 -9.62 5.81
C PHE A 162 16.29 -10.20 6.06
N GLU A 163 15.25 -9.66 5.41
CA GLU A 163 13.83 -10.03 5.68
C GLU A 163 13.59 -11.54 5.66
N ASP A 164 14.20 -12.24 4.70
CA ASP A 164 14.04 -13.70 4.53
C ASP A 164 14.82 -14.53 5.57
N THR A 165 15.81 -13.91 6.23
CA THR A 165 16.70 -14.60 7.19
C THR A 165 16.40 -14.23 8.64
N ILE A 166 15.48 -13.29 8.88
CA ILE A 166 15.15 -12.83 10.23
C ILE A 166 13.91 -13.55 10.76
N GLN A 167 14.03 -14.03 12.00
CA GLN A 167 12.89 -14.44 12.81
C GLN A 167 12.72 -13.47 13.98
N VAL A 168 11.45 -13.26 14.33
CA VAL A 168 11.05 -12.45 15.48
C VAL A 168 10.29 -13.32 16.48
N LEU A 169 10.52 -13.05 17.75
CA LEU A 169 9.80 -13.65 18.86
C LEU A 169 8.87 -12.62 19.47
N LEU A 170 7.58 -12.89 19.42
CA LEU A 170 6.54 -11.94 19.85
C LEU A 170 5.76 -12.48 21.05
N THR A 171 5.18 -11.55 21.80
CA THR A 171 4.06 -11.81 22.71
C THR A 171 2.87 -11.00 22.22
N GLU A 172 1.69 -11.62 22.15
CA GLU A 172 0.47 -10.95 21.70
C GLU A 172 -0.56 -10.79 22.82
N ILE A 173 -1.29 -9.70 22.77
CA ILE A 173 -2.49 -9.48 23.59
C ILE A 173 -3.63 -9.08 22.63
N ILE A 174 -4.72 -9.84 22.66
CA ILE A 174 -5.94 -9.55 21.90
C ILE A 174 -7.06 -9.26 22.90
N ILE A 175 -7.51 -8.04 22.97
CA ILE A 175 -8.55 -7.55 23.89
C ILE A 175 -9.84 -7.36 23.09
N PRO A 176 -10.82 -8.23 23.20
CA PRO A 176 -12.10 -8.01 22.55
C PRO A 176 -12.85 -6.84 23.22
N PHE A 177 -13.66 -6.13 22.43
CA PHE A 177 -14.53 -5.10 22.92
C PHE A 177 -15.92 -5.16 22.27
N SER A 178 -16.91 -4.62 22.94
CA SER A 178 -18.23 -4.27 22.46
C SER A 178 -18.34 -2.76 22.22
N LYS A 179 -19.47 -2.29 21.70
CA LYS A 179 -19.70 -0.85 21.54
C LYS A 179 -19.69 -0.12 22.88
N ASP A 180 -20.14 -0.78 23.94
CA ASP A 180 -20.36 -0.16 25.26
C ASP A 180 -19.07 -0.02 26.07
N ASP A 181 -18.12 -0.95 25.90
CA ASP A 181 -16.88 -1.00 26.69
C ASP A 181 -15.61 -0.62 25.89
N ARG A 182 -15.77 -0.20 24.63
CA ARG A 182 -14.67 0.11 23.72
C ARG A 182 -13.68 1.13 24.30
N SER A 183 -14.18 2.27 24.81
CA SER A 183 -13.32 3.32 25.36
C SER A 183 -12.51 2.84 26.57
N GLU A 184 -13.10 1.97 27.40
CA GLU A 184 -12.40 1.35 28.51
C GLU A 184 -11.27 0.43 28.01
N LYS A 185 -11.53 -0.38 26.96
CA LYS A 185 -10.54 -1.28 26.40
C LYS A 185 -9.43 -0.55 25.65
N GLU A 186 -9.74 0.58 24.99
CA GLU A 186 -8.72 1.46 24.40
C GLU A 186 -7.80 2.06 25.48
N ASN A 187 -8.35 2.53 26.59
CA ASN A 187 -7.55 3.03 27.71
C ASN A 187 -6.68 1.93 28.30
N LEU A 188 -7.22 0.74 28.48
CA LEU A 188 -6.45 -0.43 28.93
C LEU A 188 -5.30 -0.75 27.98
N ALA A 189 -5.55 -0.79 26.67
CA ALA A 189 -4.52 -1.04 25.66
C ALA A 189 -3.39 0.02 25.70
N ASN A 190 -3.75 1.30 25.90
CA ASN A 190 -2.77 2.38 26.05
C ASN A 190 -1.93 2.26 27.32
N LEU A 191 -2.47 1.72 28.40
CA LEU A 191 -1.71 1.41 29.61
C LEU A 191 -0.77 0.23 29.37
N LEU A 192 -1.26 -0.85 28.77
CA LEU A 192 -0.47 -2.05 28.48
C LEU A 192 0.68 -1.78 27.50
N LYS A 193 0.53 -0.84 26.56
CA LYS A 193 1.59 -0.37 25.67
C LYS A 193 2.81 0.16 26.42
N GLN A 194 2.65 0.71 27.61
CA GLN A 194 3.76 1.27 28.40
C GLN A 194 4.63 0.20 29.07
N ILE A 195 4.18 -1.06 29.10
CA ILE A 195 4.91 -2.17 29.70
C ILE A 195 6.16 -2.47 28.88
N LYS A 196 7.32 -2.50 29.57
CA LYS A 196 8.61 -2.83 28.96
C LYS A 196 9.10 -4.23 29.32
N SER A 197 8.66 -4.74 30.47
CA SER A 197 9.01 -6.06 30.94
C SER A 197 8.26 -7.14 30.15
N THR A 198 8.97 -8.15 29.67
CA THR A 198 8.37 -9.31 28.99
C THR A 198 7.54 -10.16 29.92
N GLU A 199 7.91 -10.20 31.19
CA GLU A 199 7.17 -10.94 32.24
C GLU A 199 5.84 -10.23 32.54
N GLU A 200 5.88 -8.92 32.80
CA GLU A 200 4.68 -8.13 33.07
C GLU A 200 3.71 -8.17 31.88
N PHE A 201 4.22 -8.09 30.65
CA PHE A 201 3.39 -8.17 29.45
C PHE A 201 2.78 -9.57 29.27
N SER A 202 3.53 -10.64 29.60
CA SER A 202 3.01 -12.00 29.60
C SER A 202 1.92 -12.21 30.67
N ASN A 203 2.08 -11.64 31.85
CA ASN A 203 1.07 -11.68 32.91
C ASN A 203 -0.19 -10.89 32.49
N ALA A 204 -0.02 -9.73 31.83
CA ALA A 204 -1.12 -8.99 31.25
C ALA A 204 -1.84 -9.77 30.15
N ALA A 205 -1.09 -10.52 29.31
CA ALA A 205 -1.68 -11.40 28.31
C ALA A 205 -2.56 -12.49 28.92
N GLN A 206 -2.11 -13.14 29.98
CA GLN A 206 -2.93 -14.13 30.70
C GLN A 206 -4.22 -13.52 31.28
N LYS A 207 -4.15 -12.29 31.75
CA LYS A 207 -5.27 -11.61 32.41
C LYS A 207 -6.29 -11.03 31.43
N TYR A 208 -5.84 -10.42 30.34
CA TYR A 208 -6.67 -9.58 29.47
C TYR A 208 -6.86 -10.12 28.06
N SER A 209 -5.95 -11.01 27.59
CA SER A 209 -6.04 -11.52 26.22
C SER A 209 -7.09 -12.61 26.08
N LYS A 210 -7.75 -12.63 24.93
CA LYS A 210 -8.61 -13.74 24.48
C LYS A 210 -8.01 -14.49 23.29
N ALA A 211 -6.75 -14.24 22.96
CA ALA A 211 -6.03 -15.06 21.99
C ALA A 211 -5.84 -16.49 22.53
N PRO A 212 -5.75 -17.50 21.65
CA PRO A 212 -5.44 -18.88 22.07
C PRO A 212 -4.13 -19.00 22.85
N THR A 213 -3.20 -18.09 22.62
CA THR A 213 -1.91 -18.00 23.29
C THR A 213 -1.98 -17.42 24.72
N ALA A 214 -3.12 -16.87 25.14
CA ALA A 214 -3.29 -16.24 26.45
C ALA A 214 -2.88 -17.17 27.61
N THR A 215 -3.23 -18.45 27.52
CA THR A 215 -2.91 -19.47 28.56
C THR A 215 -1.41 -19.66 28.76
N VAL A 216 -0.60 -19.39 27.76
CA VAL A 216 0.87 -19.45 27.82
C VAL A 216 1.49 -18.04 27.86
N GLY A 217 0.74 -17.04 28.36
CA GLY A 217 1.21 -15.66 28.50
C GLY A 217 1.35 -14.93 27.19
N GLY A 218 0.50 -15.22 26.18
CA GLY A 218 0.51 -14.57 24.88
C GLY A 218 1.73 -14.91 24.00
N ARG A 219 2.53 -15.90 24.38
CA ARG A 219 3.79 -16.22 23.70
C ARG A 219 3.54 -16.89 22.36
N VAL A 220 4.02 -16.23 21.29
CA VAL A 220 4.03 -16.77 19.94
C VAL A 220 5.38 -17.44 19.69
N LYS A 221 5.39 -18.58 18.99
CA LYS A 221 6.65 -19.20 18.54
C LYS A 221 7.42 -18.27 17.62
N TRP A 222 8.71 -18.52 17.43
CA TRP A 222 9.52 -17.81 16.44
C TRP A 222 8.81 -17.77 15.07
N GLN A 223 8.63 -16.56 14.53
CA GLN A 223 7.99 -16.32 13.24
C GLN A 223 9.00 -15.73 12.28
N ASN A 224 9.02 -16.23 11.04
CA ASN A 224 9.76 -15.55 9.98
C ASN A 224 9.15 -14.18 9.76
N PHE A 225 9.98 -13.14 9.72
CA PHE A 225 9.52 -11.76 9.57
C PHE A 225 8.74 -11.55 8.26
N ASP A 226 9.16 -12.20 7.16
CA ASP A 226 8.51 -12.17 5.84
C ASP A 226 7.06 -12.70 5.87
N ARG A 227 6.77 -13.66 6.77
CA ARG A 227 5.44 -14.28 6.93
C ARG A 227 4.49 -13.52 7.84
N LEU A 228 4.96 -12.46 8.50
CA LEU A 228 4.07 -11.64 9.31
C LEU A 228 3.04 -10.93 8.43
N PRO A 229 1.79 -10.76 8.91
CA PRO A 229 0.79 -9.96 8.23
C PRO A 229 1.32 -8.56 7.91
N GLY A 230 1.05 -8.05 6.70
CA GLY A 230 1.56 -6.75 6.24
C GLY A 230 1.23 -5.57 7.15
N ILE A 231 0.15 -5.68 7.95
CA ILE A 231 -0.24 -4.68 8.94
C ILE A 231 0.69 -4.65 10.17
N ILE A 232 1.30 -5.78 10.52
CA ILE A 232 2.15 -5.94 11.72
C ILE A 232 3.61 -5.59 11.40
N LYS A 233 4.10 -5.95 10.20
CA LYS A 233 5.50 -5.72 9.77
C LYS A 233 5.97 -4.27 10.04
N PRO A 234 5.29 -3.21 9.57
CA PRO A 234 5.76 -1.83 9.79
C PRO A 234 5.78 -1.41 11.26
N LEU A 235 4.97 -2.07 12.11
CA LEU A 235 4.89 -1.76 13.53
C LEU A 235 6.00 -2.44 14.32
N ILE A 236 6.41 -3.63 13.90
CA ILE A 236 7.56 -4.35 14.49
C ILE A 236 8.87 -3.72 14.07
N LEU A 237 8.94 -3.21 12.81
CA LEU A 237 10.12 -2.50 12.33
C LEU A 237 10.45 -1.32 13.25
N GLY A 238 11.69 -1.30 13.75
CA GLY A 238 12.18 -0.23 14.61
C GLY A 238 11.82 -0.37 16.09
N LEU A 239 11.11 -1.45 16.52
CA LEU A 239 11.02 -1.77 17.93
C LEU A 239 12.34 -2.36 18.46
N SER A 240 12.60 -2.10 19.74
CA SER A 240 13.62 -2.82 20.49
C SER A 240 12.98 -3.97 21.25
N PRO A 241 13.72 -5.05 21.58
CA PRO A 241 13.24 -6.04 22.52
C PRO A 241 12.71 -5.40 23.82
N GLY A 242 11.55 -5.86 24.25
CA GLY A 242 10.78 -5.29 25.37
C GLY A 242 9.78 -4.18 24.97
N GLN A 243 9.87 -3.60 23.80
CA GLN A 243 8.91 -2.58 23.35
C GLN A 243 7.63 -3.20 22.80
N VAL A 244 6.52 -2.50 23.01
CA VAL A 244 5.17 -2.88 22.58
C VAL A 244 4.74 -1.98 21.40
N THR A 245 4.00 -2.54 20.46
CA THR A 245 3.40 -1.77 19.35
C THR A 245 2.39 -0.75 19.85
N GLU A 246 2.05 0.22 19.00
CA GLU A 246 0.79 0.96 19.15
C GLU A 246 -0.39 -0.03 19.13
N PRO A 247 -1.48 0.28 19.86
CA PRO A 247 -2.70 -0.53 19.80
C PRO A 247 -3.22 -0.62 18.37
N ILE A 248 -3.44 -1.85 17.90
CA ILE A 248 -3.94 -2.12 16.55
C ILE A 248 -5.44 -2.40 16.67
N MET A 249 -6.25 -1.53 16.05
CA MET A 249 -7.68 -1.72 16.04
C MET A 249 -8.07 -2.79 15.02
N LEU A 250 -8.71 -3.84 15.51
CA LEU A 250 -9.38 -4.87 14.72
C LEU A 250 -10.90 -4.63 14.77
N THR A 251 -11.67 -5.34 13.97
CA THR A 251 -13.13 -5.15 13.86
C THR A 251 -13.87 -5.23 15.21
N LYS A 252 -13.45 -6.13 16.11
CA LYS A 252 -14.06 -6.33 17.43
C LYS A 252 -13.03 -6.57 18.54
N ALA A 253 -11.79 -6.16 18.33
CA ALA A 253 -10.73 -6.36 19.31
C ALA A 253 -9.61 -5.32 19.11
N ILE A 254 -8.78 -5.15 20.12
CA ILE A 254 -7.53 -4.39 20.07
C ILE A 254 -6.39 -5.39 20.19
N ALA A 255 -5.42 -5.33 19.29
CA ALA A 255 -4.23 -6.16 19.34
C ALA A 255 -3.01 -5.33 19.77
N LEU A 256 -2.16 -5.93 20.59
CA LEU A 256 -0.86 -5.43 20.98
C LEU A 256 0.17 -6.53 20.78
N PHE A 257 1.35 -6.16 20.30
CA PHE A 257 2.48 -7.09 20.16
C PHE A 257 3.70 -6.51 20.85
N GLN A 258 4.34 -7.31 21.72
CA GLN A 258 5.62 -6.98 22.28
C GLN A 258 6.70 -7.75 21.52
N LEU A 259 7.71 -7.02 21.03
CA LEU A 259 8.91 -7.65 20.49
C LEU A 259 9.77 -8.18 21.65
N ARG A 260 9.96 -9.51 21.71
CA ARG A 260 10.79 -10.13 22.76
C ARG A 260 12.22 -10.29 22.32
N ASP A 261 12.41 -10.76 21.09
CA ASP A 261 13.73 -11.02 20.55
C ASP A 261 13.72 -11.05 19.01
N ILE A 262 14.91 -10.87 18.42
CA ILE A 262 15.16 -10.98 16.99
C ILE A 262 16.37 -11.88 16.81
N ARG A 263 16.28 -12.84 15.91
CA ARG A 263 17.43 -13.63 15.51
C ARG A 263 17.54 -13.74 14.01
N GLU A 264 18.78 -13.79 13.54
CA GLU A 264 19.12 -14.12 12.19
C GLU A 264 19.23 -15.65 12.07
N ILE A 265 18.51 -16.23 11.12
CA ILE A 265 18.74 -17.62 10.74
C ILE A 265 19.83 -17.56 9.69
N LYS A 266 21.01 -18.10 9.99
CA LYS A 266 21.99 -18.40 8.94
C LYS A 266 21.38 -19.50 8.07
N THR A 267 20.58 -19.11 7.10
CA THR A 267 20.33 -19.97 5.96
C THR A 267 21.63 -19.95 5.15
N ASP A 268 22.14 -21.12 4.79
CA ASP A 268 23.16 -21.26 3.74
C ASP A 268 22.63 -20.82 2.35
N ARG A 269 21.74 -19.85 2.32
CA ARG A 269 21.35 -19.15 1.10
C ARG A 269 22.44 -18.14 0.81
N THR A 270 23.37 -18.52 -0.02
CA THR A 270 24.12 -17.61 -0.87
C THR A 270 23.22 -16.44 -1.23
N GLN A 271 23.69 -15.22 -0.95
CA GLN A 271 22.98 -13.99 -1.34
C GLN A 271 22.53 -14.18 -2.79
N LEU A 272 21.23 -14.03 -3.07
CA LEU A 272 20.75 -14.10 -4.45
C LEU A 272 21.39 -12.95 -5.21
N GLU A 273 22.41 -13.26 -5.95
CA GLU A 273 23.11 -12.33 -6.83
C GLU A 273 22.47 -12.38 -8.19
N LEU A 274 22.24 -11.23 -8.79
CA LEU A 274 21.87 -11.14 -10.18
C LEU A 274 23.16 -11.18 -11.02
N LEU A 275 23.40 -12.28 -11.71
CA LEU A 275 24.58 -12.48 -12.54
C LEU A 275 24.24 -12.20 -14.00
N ASP A 276 24.95 -11.25 -14.59
CA ASP A 276 24.92 -10.95 -16.02
C ASP A 276 26.15 -11.57 -16.66
N PHE A 277 25.98 -12.54 -17.53
CA PHE A 277 27.07 -13.30 -18.14
C PHE A 277 26.80 -13.64 -19.62
N ILE A 278 27.89 -13.79 -20.35
CA ILE A 278 27.85 -14.16 -21.77
C ILE A 278 28.43 -15.58 -21.94
N LYS A 279 27.79 -16.37 -22.79
CA LYS A 279 28.32 -17.65 -23.29
C LYS A 279 28.59 -17.54 -24.76
N VAL A 280 29.79 -17.90 -25.14
CA VAL A 280 30.22 -18.01 -26.55
C VAL A 280 30.51 -19.48 -26.86
N LYS A 281 29.85 -20.03 -27.86
CA LYS A 281 30.12 -21.40 -28.38
C LYS A 281 30.86 -21.33 -29.69
N SER A 282 32.01 -22.01 -29.77
CA SER A 282 32.81 -22.16 -30.98
C SER A 282 33.86 -23.27 -30.80
N ASP A 283 34.74 -23.42 -31.75
CA ASP A 283 35.93 -24.27 -31.59
C ASP A 283 36.90 -23.68 -30.55
N LEU A 284 37.68 -24.55 -29.92
CA LEU A 284 38.58 -24.16 -28.82
C LEU A 284 39.61 -23.10 -29.25
N LYS A 285 40.12 -23.17 -30.48
CA LYS A 285 41.13 -22.24 -30.97
C LYS A 285 40.55 -20.82 -31.08
N TYR A 286 39.35 -20.72 -31.59
CA TYR A 286 38.66 -19.43 -31.70
C TYR A 286 38.28 -18.89 -30.31
N LEU A 287 37.80 -19.72 -29.38
CA LEU A 287 37.48 -19.30 -28.01
C LEU A 287 38.72 -18.78 -27.28
N SER A 288 39.91 -19.43 -27.45
CA SER A 288 41.15 -18.91 -26.89
C SER A 288 41.54 -17.55 -27.47
N PHE A 289 41.37 -17.39 -28.82
CA PHE A 289 41.59 -16.09 -29.45
C PHE A 289 40.65 -14.99 -28.86
N VAL A 290 39.36 -15.30 -28.69
CA VAL A 290 38.39 -14.35 -28.07
C VAL A 290 38.83 -14.04 -26.65
N GLN A 291 39.20 -15.03 -25.85
CA GLN A 291 39.64 -14.88 -24.48
C GLN A 291 40.86 -13.97 -24.34
N ASP A 292 41.81 -14.08 -25.27
CA ASP A 292 43.06 -13.29 -25.24
C ASP A 292 42.86 -11.82 -25.70
N ASN A 293 41.78 -11.53 -26.42
CA ASN A 293 41.58 -10.26 -27.11
C ASN A 293 40.42 -9.40 -26.57
N PHE A 294 39.54 -9.93 -25.67
CA PHE A 294 38.49 -9.12 -25.07
C PHE A 294 38.99 -8.46 -23.76
N HIS A 295 38.48 -7.29 -23.43
CA HIS A 295 38.80 -6.58 -22.21
C HIS A 295 37.55 -6.33 -21.33
N ASN A 296 36.38 -6.29 -21.95
CA ASN A 296 35.10 -6.14 -21.28
C ASN A 296 33.98 -6.78 -22.12
N CYS A 297 32.82 -6.99 -21.51
CA CYS A 297 31.70 -7.65 -22.18
C CYS A 297 31.17 -6.92 -23.43
N SER A 298 31.34 -5.61 -23.53
CA SER A 298 30.94 -4.85 -24.72
C SER A 298 31.83 -5.10 -25.90
N ASP A 299 33.10 -5.48 -25.70
CA ASP A 299 34.04 -5.76 -26.75
C ASP A 299 33.73 -7.12 -27.45
N LEU A 300 33.13 -8.06 -26.72
CA LEU A 300 32.81 -9.38 -27.23
C LEU A 300 31.88 -9.35 -28.45
N GLU A 301 30.88 -8.49 -28.46
CA GLU A 301 29.96 -8.33 -29.57
C GLU A 301 30.69 -7.79 -30.82
N ALA A 302 31.66 -6.92 -30.63
CA ALA A 302 32.49 -6.37 -31.71
C ALA A 302 33.51 -7.41 -32.26
N ILE A 303 34.13 -8.23 -31.39
CA ILE A 303 35.10 -9.25 -31.74
C ILE A 303 34.43 -10.41 -32.50
N ILE A 304 33.21 -10.76 -32.06
CA ILE A 304 32.45 -11.92 -32.60
C ILE A 304 31.60 -11.51 -33.81
N GLY A 305 31.32 -10.20 -33.97
CA GLY A 305 30.40 -9.66 -34.97
C GLY A 305 30.70 -10.13 -36.40
N GLY A 306 29.75 -10.87 -37.01
CA GLY A 306 29.83 -11.33 -38.42
C GLY A 306 30.34 -12.77 -38.64
N GLN A 307 30.63 -13.51 -37.62
CA GLN A 307 31.05 -14.92 -37.73
C GLN A 307 29.82 -15.84 -37.69
N THR A 308 29.59 -16.62 -38.74
CA THR A 308 28.39 -17.47 -38.88
C THR A 308 28.44 -18.76 -38.06
N GLU A 309 29.61 -19.16 -37.56
CA GLU A 309 29.82 -20.41 -36.80
C GLU A 309 29.95 -20.18 -35.28
N VAL A 310 29.70 -18.95 -34.81
CA VAL A 310 29.81 -18.59 -33.40
C VAL A 310 28.44 -18.23 -32.82
N THR A 311 28.07 -18.89 -31.72
CA THR A 311 26.83 -18.55 -31.01
C THR A 311 27.15 -17.78 -29.76
N LEU A 312 26.74 -16.51 -29.70
CA LEU A 312 26.80 -15.69 -28.51
C LEU A 312 25.42 -15.64 -27.83
N THR A 313 25.39 -15.89 -26.52
CA THR A 313 24.17 -15.80 -25.70
C THR A 313 24.46 -15.04 -24.41
N ARG A 314 23.87 -13.88 -24.25
CA ARG A 314 23.89 -13.12 -22.98
C ARG A 314 22.69 -13.51 -22.12
N LYS A 315 22.93 -13.73 -20.81
CA LYS A 315 21.89 -14.05 -19.85
C LYS A 315 22.06 -13.21 -18.59
N LYS A 316 20.94 -12.83 -18.03
CA LYS A 316 20.85 -12.15 -16.73
C LYS A 316 19.91 -12.98 -15.86
N LEU A 317 20.46 -13.72 -14.90
CA LEU A 317 19.76 -14.69 -14.07
C LEU A 317 20.11 -14.48 -12.59
N LEU A 318 19.17 -14.81 -11.71
CA LEU A 318 19.45 -14.92 -10.29
C LEU A 318 20.34 -16.15 -10.02
N SER A 319 21.17 -16.11 -8.99
CA SER A 319 22.10 -17.18 -8.65
C SER A 319 21.43 -18.53 -8.44
N ASP A 320 20.17 -18.58 -8.00
CA ASP A 320 19.37 -19.81 -7.85
C ASP A 320 18.73 -20.32 -9.16
N GLU A 321 18.70 -19.49 -10.19
CA GLU A 321 18.21 -19.85 -11.53
C GLU A 321 19.34 -20.37 -12.45
N ILE A 322 20.59 -20.32 -11.98
CA ILE A 322 21.76 -20.75 -12.77
C ILE A 322 21.85 -22.27 -12.79
N PRO A 323 22.06 -22.88 -13.98
CA PRO A 323 22.30 -24.32 -14.09
C PRO A 323 23.47 -24.73 -13.21
N ASN A 324 23.33 -25.85 -12.46
CA ASN A 324 24.35 -26.37 -11.54
C ASN A 324 25.72 -26.58 -12.19
N THR A 325 25.77 -26.80 -13.52
CA THR A 325 27.02 -26.93 -14.29
C THR A 325 27.79 -25.64 -14.47
N LEU A 326 27.12 -24.48 -14.35
CA LEU A 326 27.73 -23.16 -14.51
C LEU A 326 28.03 -22.47 -13.15
N VAL A 327 27.39 -22.92 -12.07
CA VAL A 327 27.58 -22.32 -10.73
C VAL A 327 29.06 -22.28 -10.32
N PRO A 328 29.82 -23.41 -10.38
CA PRO A 328 31.23 -23.38 -9.96
C PRO A 328 32.13 -22.48 -10.80
N VAL A 329 31.78 -22.31 -12.08
CA VAL A 329 32.52 -21.43 -13.00
C VAL A 329 32.22 -19.97 -12.68
N LEU A 330 30.93 -19.64 -12.63
CA LEU A 330 30.53 -18.24 -12.38
C LEU A 330 30.91 -17.76 -10.98
N ASP A 331 30.94 -18.64 -9.98
CA ASP A 331 31.35 -18.27 -8.60
C ASP A 331 32.83 -17.87 -8.52
N ASN A 332 33.68 -18.40 -9.40
CA ASN A 332 35.11 -18.12 -9.43
C ASN A 332 35.52 -16.96 -10.35
N LEU A 333 34.61 -16.41 -11.13
CA LEU A 333 34.89 -15.32 -12.07
C LEU A 333 34.54 -13.96 -11.48
N ASP A 334 35.49 -13.04 -11.51
CA ASP A 334 35.24 -11.62 -11.26
C ASP A 334 34.72 -10.91 -12.52
N GLN A 335 34.31 -9.65 -12.37
CA GLN A 335 33.79 -8.85 -13.49
C GLN A 335 34.81 -8.75 -14.64
N ASN A 336 34.38 -9.06 -15.86
CA ASN A 336 35.18 -9.16 -17.09
C ASN A 336 36.21 -10.30 -17.07
N GLU A 337 36.12 -11.25 -16.17
CA GLU A 337 36.87 -12.50 -16.25
C GLU A 337 36.12 -13.57 -17.05
N SER A 338 36.87 -14.54 -17.53
CA SER A 338 36.31 -15.61 -18.36
C SER A 338 37.00 -16.94 -18.17
N GLU A 339 36.24 -18.02 -18.41
CA GLU A 339 36.74 -19.38 -18.38
C GLU A 339 36.20 -20.19 -19.59
N ILE A 340 37.06 -21.00 -20.20
CA ILE A 340 36.63 -21.94 -21.25
C ILE A 340 36.27 -23.27 -20.58
N ILE A 341 35.02 -23.71 -20.77
CA ILE A 341 34.51 -24.96 -20.25
C ILE A 341 34.06 -25.88 -21.39
N VAL A 342 33.92 -27.18 -21.08
CA VAL A 342 33.25 -28.11 -21.96
C VAL A 342 31.89 -28.46 -21.37
N ALA A 343 30.84 -28.05 -22.04
CA ALA A 343 29.47 -28.35 -21.64
C ALA A 343 28.67 -28.85 -22.85
N ASP A 344 27.83 -29.87 -22.63
CA ASP A 344 27.05 -30.51 -23.69
C ASP A 344 27.91 -31.04 -24.89
N GLY A 345 29.16 -31.45 -24.62
CA GLY A 345 30.11 -31.94 -25.62
C GLY A 345 30.72 -30.86 -26.52
N GLN A 346 30.51 -29.59 -26.21
CA GLN A 346 31.04 -28.44 -26.95
C GLN A 346 31.84 -27.50 -26.04
N SER A 347 32.90 -26.92 -26.61
CA SER A 347 33.67 -25.87 -25.91
C SER A 347 32.85 -24.59 -25.85
N GLN A 348 32.82 -23.95 -24.68
CA GLN A 348 32.11 -22.70 -24.43
C GLN A 348 33.00 -21.78 -23.62
N LEU A 349 33.11 -20.51 -24.03
CA LEU A 349 33.68 -19.43 -23.22
C LEU A 349 32.58 -18.83 -22.40
N VAL A 350 32.73 -18.79 -21.07
CA VAL A 350 31.83 -18.14 -20.13
C VAL A 350 32.52 -16.88 -19.65
N VAL A 351 31.86 -15.72 -19.75
CA VAL A 351 32.38 -14.41 -19.36
C VAL A 351 31.45 -13.78 -18.39
N MET A 352 31.96 -13.38 -17.20
CA MET A 352 31.22 -12.62 -16.20
C MET A 352 31.19 -11.15 -16.58
N CYS A 353 30.02 -10.59 -16.84
CA CYS A 353 29.85 -9.19 -17.19
C CYS A 353 29.59 -8.31 -15.98
N GLU A 354 28.68 -8.75 -15.13
CA GLU A 354 28.29 -7.97 -13.95
C GLU A 354 27.75 -8.90 -12.85
N ARG A 355 28.13 -8.63 -11.63
CA ARG A 355 27.62 -9.30 -10.45
C ARG A 355 26.95 -8.23 -9.57
N ASN A 356 25.63 -8.20 -9.59
CA ASN A 356 24.84 -7.26 -8.80
C ASN A 356 24.22 -7.97 -7.59
N ASN A 357 24.68 -7.67 -6.43
CA ASN A 357 23.92 -7.96 -5.23
C ASN A 357 22.65 -7.12 -5.28
N GLN A 358 21.48 -7.73 -5.48
CA GLN A 358 20.19 -7.03 -5.58
C GLN A 358 19.87 -6.12 -4.38
N LEU A 359 20.66 -6.17 -3.34
CA LEU A 359 20.53 -5.34 -2.15
C LEU A 359 21.08 -3.91 -2.30
N ASN A 360 21.72 -3.55 -3.42
CA ASN A 360 22.37 -2.23 -3.59
C ASN A 360 21.74 -1.30 -4.61
N SER A 361 20.60 -1.62 -5.21
CA SER A 361 19.98 -0.72 -6.19
C SER A 361 18.80 0.04 -5.62
N THR A 362 19.08 0.96 -4.73
CA THR A 362 18.51 2.31 -4.72
C THR A 362 19.27 3.12 -3.69
N THR A 363 20.06 4.08 -4.15
CA THR A 363 20.65 5.14 -3.32
C THR A 363 19.49 6.04 -2.83
N GLN A 364 18.55 5.47 -2.07
CA GLN A 364 17.60 6.28 -1.33
C GLN A 364 18.38 6.96 -0.22
N THR A 365 18.23 8.26 -0.12
CA THR A 365 18.85 9.02 0.96
C THR A 365 18.23 8.55 2.29
N LEU A 366 19.01 8.67 3.38
CA LEU A 366 18.54 8.35 4.75
C LEU A 366 17.20 9.03 5.06
N GLU A 367 16.99 10.23 4.54
CA GLU A 367 15.79 11.02 4.71
C GLU A 367 14.59 10.46 3.92
N GLN A 368 14.82 9.93 2.71
CA GLN A 368 13.78 9.29 1.92
C GLN A 368 13.23 8.03 2.61
N ASP A 369 14.12 7.18 3.14
CA ASP A 369 13.71 5.97 3.86
C ASP A 369 12.95 6.30 5.14
N LYS A 370 13.38 7.33 5.86
CA LYS A 370 12.71 7.85 7.05
C LYS A 370 11.30 8.32 6.71
N ASN A 371 11.14 9.08 5.63
CA ASN A 371 9.87 9.58 5.15
C ASN A 371 8.94 8.44 4.71
N VAL A 372 9.46 7.39 4.06
CA VAL A 372 8.69 6.20 3.69
C VAL A 372 8.16 5.49 4.92
N LEU A 373 9.03 5.24 5.91
CA LEU A 373 8.63 4.55 7.14
C LEU A 373 7.63 5.36 7.96
N GLN A 374 7.85 6.67 8.08
CA GLN A 374 6.93 7.60 8.73
C GLN A 374 5.56 7.64 8.03
N THR A 375 5.55 7.73 6.70
CA THR A 375 4.33 7.72 5.90
C THR A 375 3.55 6.42 6.08
N ASN A 376 4.22 5.27 6.11
CA ASN A 376 3.56 3.98 6.32
C ASN A 376 2.94 3.86 7.72
N ARG A 377 3.64 4.33 8.76
CA ARG A 377 3.10 4.42 10.13
C ARG A 377 1.86 5.32 10.19
N LEU A 378 1.97 6.50 9.57
CA LEU A 378 0.87 7.47 9.53
C LEU A 378 -0.37 6.90 8.82
N LYS A 379 -0.18 6.24 7.67
CA LYS A 379 -1.26 5.56 6.94
C LYS A 379 -1.94 4.48 7.79
N HIS A 380 -1.15 3.73 8.56
CA HIS A 380 -1.70 2.70 9.44
C HIS A 380 -2.54 3.32 10.55
N LEU A 381 -2.02 4.34 11.24
CA LEU A 381 -2.76 5.07 12.28
C LEU A 381 -4.04 5.72 11.74
N ALA A 382 -3.98 6.29 10.52
CA ALA A 382 -5.13 6.85 9.83
C ALA A 382 -6.22 5.80 9.56
N ARG A 383 -5.82 4.61 9.08
CA ARG A 383 -6.77 3.50 8.83
C ARG A 383 -7.43 3.03 10.12
N SER A 384 -6.64 2.78 11.17
CA SER A 384 -7.16 2.37 12.47
C SER A 384 -8.13 3.41 13.04
N PHE A 385 -7.80 4.69 12.88
CA PHE A 385 -8.67 5.78 13.32
C PHE A 385 -9.98 5.84 12.53
N LEU A 386 -9.93 5.65 11.22
CA LEU A 386 -11.14 5.62 10.39
C LEU A 386 -12.06 4.45 10.78
N GLU A 387 -11.52 3.27 11.06
CA GLU A 387 -12.31 2.13 11.56
C GLU A 387 -12.94 2.49 12.93
N THR A 388 -12.20 3.18 13.81
CA THR A 388 -12.74 3.70 15.07
C THR A 388 -13.92 4.64 14.84
N LEU A 389 -13.83 5.55 13.87
CA LEU A 389 -14.93 6.46 13.55
C LEU A 389 -16.15 5.71 13.00
N LYS A 390 -15.94 4.68 12.16
CA LYS A 390 -17.03 3.82 11.63
C LYS A 390 -17.77 3.09 12.75
N ASP A 391 -17.03 2.48 13.66
CA ASP A 391 -17.62 1.69 14.74
C ASP A 391 -18.42 2.55 15.72
N ASN A 392 -18.02 3.81 15.93
CA ASN A 392 -18.73 4.75 16.81
C ASN A 392 -19.87 5.51 16.10
N ALA A 393 -20.03 5.31 14.80
CA ALA A 393 -21.03 6.02 14.02
C ALA A 393 -22.41 5.36 14.08
N ARG A 394 -23.45 6.18 14.10
CA ARG A 394 -24.81 5.75 13.81
C ARG A 394 -25.06 5.84 12.30
N ILE A 395 -25.07 4.69 11.62
CA ILE A 395 -25.29 4.60 10.19
C ILE A 395 -26.67 3.95 9.97
N VAL A 396 -27.58 4.62 9.26
CA VAL A 396 -28.92 4.12 8.92
C VAL A 396 -29.09 4.20 7.41
N ILE A 397 -29.29 3.05 6.78
CA ILE A 397 -29.61 2.92 5.36
C ILE A 397 -31.12 2.86 5.23
N LYS A 398 -31.70 3.71 4.38
CA LYS A 398 -33.17 3.82 4.15
C LYS A 398 -33.59 3.12 2.87
#